data_a5acf320eb3762ccb7a4866eb5db9e16
#
_entry.id   a5acf320eb3762ccb7a4866eb5db9e16
#
_cell.length_a   1.000
_cell.length_b   1.000
_cell.length_c   1.000
_cell.angle_alpha   90.00
_cell.angle_beta   90.00
_cell.angle_gamma   90.00
#
_symmetry.space_group_name_H-M   'P 1'
#
loop_
_entity.id
_entity.type
_entity.pdbx_description
1 polymer ?
#
loop_
_entity_poly.entity_id
_entity_poly.type
_entity_poly.pdbx_seq_one_letter_code
_entity_poly.pdbx_strand_id
1 'polypeptide(L)'
;MPKSLNLIWKLLRKHISIFELAVFFIANLIGMTVILAGVQIYSDLKPVMTGDSAFIGSDYLVVTHPVERMGVGGKNFSKEDIAELESQEFVSSVGAFSSSEFEVYGSIVFGGRKLSTMLFFEAIPDSFLDIQPKEWAYKAGDDTIPIILPRNYLNLYNFGFSSTQQLPQITEDIIKRIELGITLRGNEQRGDFAGRVVGFSDRINTILVPMTFMEWANERYGEAGDEEATRLIIEVENPSDPALVAFLDANNYEVENKPSESSKAMFILKVCVVIIICIGVIFSILSIIILTLSIYLLLQKNIVKLENLILIGYTPKRVALPYNLMTLILNVSILIISLVVICIAQRLYMGYISQLAGCELSSSPIAAVVVGVVFTAAVILFNFSIINRKIKDISRKR
;
A
#
# COMPACT_ATOMS: atom_id res chain seq x y z
N MET A 1 -40.07 -28.15 -14.68
CA MET A 1 -40.62 -26.78 -14.89
C MET A 1 -42.13 -26.91 -15.11
N PRO A 2 -42.98 -26.12 -14.46
CA PRO A 2 -44.43 -26.19 -14.70
C PRO A 2 -44.74 -25.81 -16.17
N LYS A 3 -45.65 -26.52 -16.81
CA LYS A 3 -46.02 -26.35 -18.22
C LYS A 3 -46.31 -24.90 -18.64
N SER A 4 -46.77 -24.09 -17.69
CA SER A 4 -47.04 -22.65 -17.87
C SER A 4 -45.78 -21.81 -18.13
N LEU A 5 -44.63 -22.16 -17.54
CA LEU A 5 -43.35 -21.43 -17.73
C LEU A 5 -42.79 -21.65 -19.14
N ASN A 6 -42.94 -22.87 -19.66
CA ASN A 6 -42.53 -23.22 -21.02
C ASN A 6 -43.33 -22.46 -22.08
N LEU A 7 -44.62 -22.21 -21.83
CA LEU A 7 -45.46 -21.46 -22.77
C LEU A 7 -45.03 -19.98 -22.82
N ILE A 8 -44.81 -19.36 -21.66
CA ILE A 8 -44.39 -17.97 -21.57
C ILE A 8 -42.98 -17.79 -22.17
N TRP A 9 -42.06 -18.72 -21.91
CA TRP A 9 -40.71 -18.71 -22.50
C TRP A 9 -40.75 -18.86 -24.03
N LYS A 10 -41.60 -19.74 -24.58
CA LYS A 10 -41.72 -19.93 -26.02
C LYS A 10 -42.30 -18.70 -26.75
N LEU A 11 -43.21 -17.97 -26.08
CA LEU A 11 -43.78 -16.71 -26.59
C LEU A 11 -42.79 -15.57 -26.56
N LEU A 12 -41.90 -15.52 -25.56
CA LEU A 12 -40.90 -14.47 -25.37
C LEU A 12 -39.70 -14.62 -26.31
N ARG A 13 -39.21 -15.83 -26.53
CA ARG A 13 -38.03 -16.14 -27.33
C ARG A 13 -38.11 -15.59 -28.77
N LYS A 14 -39.33 -15.49 -29.32
CA LYS A 14 -39.55 -15.06 -30.71
C LYS A 14 -39.38 -13.55 -30.94
N HIS A 15 -39.28 -12.74 -29.87
CA HIS A 15 -39.24 -11.27 -29.95
C HIS A 15 -38.07 -10.65 -29.18
N ILE A 16 -37.15 -11.45 -28.64
CA ILE A 16 -35.93 -10.97 -28.01
C ILE A 16 -34.93 -10.57 -29.11
N SER A 17 -34.54 -9.34 -29.14
CA SER A 17 -33.43 -8.88 -30.01
C SER A 17 -32.12 -9.43 -29.44
N ILE A 18 -31.60 -10.46 -30.10
CA ILE A 18 -30.29 -11.06 -29.71
C ILE A 18 -29.19 -10.00 -29.73
N PHE A 19 -29.28 -9.05 -30.67
CA PHE A 19 -28.32 -7.96 -30.81
C PHE A 19 -28.33 -7.05 -29.56
N GLU A 20 -29.51 -6.60 -29.09
CA GLU A 20 -29.63 -5.75 -27.89
C GLU A 20 -29.09 -6.45 -26.64
N LEU A 21 -29.38 -7.76 -26.50
CA LEU A 21 -28.84 -8.55 -25.39
C LEU A 21 -27.34 -8.76 -25.48
N ALA A 22 -26.77 -8.94 -26.69
CA ALA A 22 -25.34 -9.08 -26.90
C ALA A 22 -24.60 -7.79 -26.55
N VAL A 23 -25.12 -6.64 -27.00
CA VAL A 23 -24.53 -5.31 -26.68
C VAL A 23 -24.53 -5.09 -25.14
N PHE A 24 -25.66 -5.36 -24.49
CA PHE A 24 -25.74 -5.30 -23.04
C PHE A 24 -24.72 -6.24 -22.36
N PHE A 25 -24.66 -7.49 -22.81
CA PHE A 25 -23.76 -8.49 -22.24
C PHE A 25 -22.29 -8.04 -22.34
N ILE A 26 -21.86 -7.59 -23.51
CA ILE A 26 -20.50 -7.12 -23.77
C ILE A 26 -20.20 -5.86 -22.94
N ALA A 27 -21.09 -4.87 -22.94
CA ALA A 27 -20.88 -3.63 -22.21
C ALA A 27 -20.80 -3.87 -20.70
N ASN A 28 -21.67 -4.72 -20.15
CA ASN A 28 -21.63 -5.06 -18.74
C ASN A 28 -20.45 -5.96 -18.37
N LEU A 29 -20.04 -6.86 -19.26
CA LEU A 29 -18.83 -7.67 -19.09
C LEU A 29 -17.58 -6.79 -19.00
N ILE A 30 -17.44 -5.82 -19.88
CA ILE A 30 -16.32 -4.86 -19.85
C ILE A 30 -16.36 -4.07 -18.56
N GLY A 31 -17.48 -3.45 -18.22
CA GLY A 31 -17.62 -2.65 -17.00
C GLY A 31 -17.28 -3.45 -15.73
N MET A 32 -17.84 -4.64 -15.60
CA MET A 32 -17.58 -5.53 -14.47
C MET A 32 -16.10 -5.95 -14.39
N THR A 33 -15.53 -6.36 -15.52
CA THR A 33 -14.12 -6.77 -15.58
C THR A 33 -13.19 -5.61 -15.20
N VAL A 34 -13.46 -4.39 -15.65
CA VAL A 34 -12.66 -3.20 -15.32
C VAL A 34 -12.74 -2.86 -13.82
N ILE A 35 -13.94 -2.90 -13.22
CA ILE A 35 -14.09 -2.68 -11.77
C ILE A 35 -13.30 -3.73 -10.99
N LEU A 36 -13.50 -5.00 -11.30
CA LEU A 36 -12.83 -6.09 -10.60
C LEU A 36 -11.32 -6.06 -10.77
N ALA A 37 -10.83 -5.68 -11.97
CA ALA A 37 -9.40 -5.48 -12.23
C ALA A 37 -8.83 -4.37 -11.33
N GLY A 38 -9.49 -3.22 -11.26
CA GLY A 38 -9.06 -2.11 -10.39
C GLY A 38 -8.99 -2.51 -8.92
N VAL A 39 -10.03 -3.19 -8.41
CA VAL A 39 -10.07 -3.68 -7.03
C VAL A 39 -8.98 -4.72 -6.76
N GLN A 40 -8.78 -5.66 -7.70
CA GLN A 40 -7.78 -6.72 -7.54
C GLN A 40 -6.36 -6.15 -7.59
N ILE A 41 -6.05 -5.29 -8.55
CA ILE A 41 -4.74 -4.62 -8.64
C ILE A 41 -4.45 -3.83 -7.37
N TYR A 42 -5.44 -3.07 -6.85
CA TYR A 42 -5.28 -2.34 -5.59
C TYR A 42 -5.02 -3.28 -4.41
N SER A 43 -5.76 -4.39 -4.32
CA SER A 43 -5.59 -5.39 -3.25
C SER A 43 -4.24 -6.07 -3.30
N ASP A 44 -3.72 -6.37 -4.50
CA ASP A 44 -2.44 -7.05 -4.70
C ASP A 44 -1.25 -6.14 -4.48
N LEU A 45 -1.40 -4.84 -4.79
CA LEU A 45 -0.35 -3.84 -4.59
C LEU A 45 -0.34 -3.27 -3.17
N LYS A 46 -1.47 -3.31 -2.45
CA LYS A 46 -1.56 -2.81 -1.08
C LYS A 46 -0.48 -3.38 -0.16
N PRO A 47 -0.17 -4.69 -0.12
CA PRO A 47 0.90 -5.24 0.72
C PRO A 47 2.29 -4.72 0.34
N VAL A 48 2.52 -4.47 -0.96
CA VAL A 48 3.77 -3.88 -1.47
C VAL A 48 3.90 -2.42 -1.05
N MET A 49 2.77 -1.75 -0.85
CA MET A 49 2.69 -0.34 -0.44
C MET A 49 2.73 -0.15 1.08
N THR A 50 2.27 -1.15 1.86
CA THR A 50 2.12 -1.05 3.32
C THR A 50 2.91 -2.12 4.08
N GLY A 51 3.60 -3.04 3.40
CA GLY A 51 4.34 -4.13 4.03
C GLY A 51 5.70 -3.70 4.55
N ASP A 52 6.21 -4.42 5.56
CA ASP A 52 7.52 -4.24 6.21
C ASP A 52 8.72 -4.31 5.25
N SER A 53 8.55 -4.82 4.05
CA SER A 53 9.52 -4.73 2.96
C SER A 53 9.24 -3.49 2.13
N ALA A 54 9.38 -2.34 2.74
CA ALA A 54 9.13 -1.03 2.17
C ALA A 54 10.06 -0.72 0.99
N PHE A 55 9.78 -1.32 -0.15
CA PHE A 55 10.25 -0.78 -1.43
C PHE A 55 9.62 0.59 -1.70
N ILE A 56 8.58 0.94 -0.90
CA ILE A 56 7.80 2.17 -0.98
C ILE A 56 7.34 2.47 0.45
N GLY A 57 8.30 2.63 1.31
CA GLY A 57 8.10 3.30 2.58
C GLY A 57 8.23 4.77 2.28
N SER A 58 7.26 5.32 2.50
CA SER A 58 6.91 6.28 3.47
C SER A 58 6.93 7.67 2.92
N ASP A 59 6.07 8.17 3.28
CA ASP A 59 5.69 9.32 4.05
C ASP A 59 6.78 9.88 5.01
N TYR A 60 8.01 9.32 5.07
CA TYR A 60 9.11 9.83 5.90
C TYR A 60 10.25 10.37 5.06
N LEU A 61 10.64 11.60 5.33
CA LEU A 61 11.78 12.25 4.72
C LEU A 61 12.79 12.64 5.80
N VAL A 62 14.05 12.40 5.53
CA VAL A 62 15.14 12.94 6.37
C VAL A 62 15.58 14.26 5.77
N VAL A 63 15.41 15.32 6.55
CA VAL A 63 15.69 16.70 6.16
C VAL A 63 16.96 17.16 6.83
N THR A 64 17.84 17.79 6.05
CA THR A 64 19.11 18.34 6.51
C THR A 64 19.31 19.76 5.98
N HIS A 65 20.17 20.53 6.63
CA HIS A 65 20.70 21.72 6.01
C HIS A 65 21.79 21.36 4.98
N PRO A 66 21.90 22.09 3.86
CA PRO A 66 22.96 21.86 2.89
C PRO A 66 24.32 22.08 3.53
N VAL A 67 25.28 21.21 3.20
CA VAL A 67 26.65 21.36 3.67
C VAL A 67 27.27 22.53 2.94
N GLU A 68 27.59 23.62 3.67
CA GLU A 68 28.28 24.76 3.09
C GLU A 68 29.70 24.37 2.68
N ARG A 69 30.10 24.82 1.46
CA ARG A 69 31.47 24.63 0.98
C ARG A 69 32.44 25.34 1.90
N MET A 70 33.25 24.60 2.64
CA MET A 70 34.31 25.06 3.59
C MET A 70 33.83 25.53 4.98
N GLY A 71 32.64 25.16 5.47
CA GLY A 71 32.28 25.42 6.86
C GLY A 71 32.62 24.22 7.77
N VAL A 72 33.14 24.50 8.96
CA VAL A 72 33.24 23.52 10.04
C VAL A 72 31.91 23.56 10.76
N GLY A 73 31.09 22.51 10.60
CA GLY A 73 29.77 22.38 11.20
C GLY A 73 28.63 22.78 10.23
N GLY A 74 27.68 21.86 9.98
CA GLY A 74 26.41 22.18 9.34
C GLY A 74 25.59 23.11 10.26
N LYS A 75 24.63 23.85 9.68
CA LYS A 75 23.67 24.61 10.46
C LYS A 75 22.73 23.58 11.13
N ASN A 76 22.56 23.68 12.45
CA ASN A 76 21.65 22.83 13.20
C ASN A 76 20.21 23.37 13.10
N PHE A 77 19.23 22.52 13.38
CA PHE A 77 17.82 22.91 13.44
C PHE A 77 17.51 23.50 14.81
N SER A 78 17.09 24.75 14.82
CA SER A 78 16.60 25.39 16.03
C SER A 78 15.21 24.87 16.44
N LYS A 79 14.79 25.13 17.66
CA LYS A 79 13.42 24.79 18.13
C LYS A 79 12.35 25.53 17.31
N GLU A 80 12.67 26.71 16.77
CA GLU A 80 11.82 27.49 15.90
C GLU A 80 11.64 26.81 14.54
N ASP A 81 12.72 26.29 13.94
CA ASP A 81 12.67 25.54 12.66
C ASP A 81 11.81 24.29 12.78
N ILE A 82 11.91 23.57 13.91
CA ILE A 82 11.10 22.37 14.19
C ILE A 82 9.61 22.75 14.31
N ALA A 83 9.30 23.80 15.09
CA ALA A 83 7.94 24.28 15.27
C ALA A 83 7.32 24.78 13.97
N GLU A 84 8.11 25.41 13.10
CA GLU A 84 7.66 25.85 11.77
C GLU A 84 7.30 24.65 10.88
N LEU A 85 8.13 23.59 10.89
CA LEU A 85 7.84 22.34 10.17
C LEU A 85 6.60 21.64 10.70
N GLU A 86 6.42 21.56 12.02
CA GLU A 86 5.24 20.96 12.65
C GLU A 86 3.94 21.71 12.34
N SER A 87 4.02 23.00 12.04
CA SER A 87 2.86 23.83 11.72
C SER A 87 2.34 23.64 10.29
N GLN A 88 3.06 22.92 9.42
CA GLN A 88 2.69 22.75 8.02
C GLN A 88 1.62 21.67 7.86
N GLU A 89 0.57 21.95 7.07
CA GLU A 89 -0.54 21.01 6.85
C GLU A 89 -0.13 19.68 6.18
N PHE A 90 0.98 19.67 5.45
CA PHE A 90 1.52 18.48 4.78
C PHE A 90 2.45 17.64 5.67
N VAL A 91 2.74 18.07 6.90
CA VAL A 91 3.58 17.37 7.87
C VAL A 91 2.68 16.76 8.94
N SER A 92 2.75 15.44 9.13
CA SER A 92 1.98 14.72 10.14
C SER A 92 2.70 14.66 11.49
N SER A 93 4.04 14.49 11.46
CA SER A 93 4.89 14.47 12.65
C SER A 93 6.33 14.80 12.30
N VAL A 94 7.07 15.33 13.29
CA VAL A 94 8.50 15.67 13.18
C VAL A 94 9.26 14.96 14.30
N GLY A 95 10.40 14.36 13.97
CA GLY A 95 11.33 13.78 14.92
C GLY A 95 12.74 14.34 14.71
N ALA A 96 13.43 14.61 15.79
CA ALA A 96 14.81 15.05 15.74
C ALA A 96 15.76 13.85 15.88
N PHE A 97 16.84 13.84 15.10
CA PHE A 97 17.95 12.93 15.33
C PHE A 97 18.79 13.44 16.49
N SER A 98 19.07 12.55 17.44
CA SER A 98 20.08 12.77 18.48
C SER A 98 21.34 12.01 18.08
N SER A 99 22.44 12.72 17.87
CA SER A 99 23.73 12.13 17.49
C SER A 99 24.61 11.90 18.71
N SER A 100 25.55 10.94 18.62
CA SER A 100 26.55 10.72 19.68
C SER A 100 27.52 11.89 19.75
N GLU A 101 27.62 12.55 20.89
CA GLU A 101 28.58 13.62 21.22
C GLU A 101 29.89 13.06 21.78
N PHE A 102 30.14 11.77 21.58
CA PHE A 102 31.29 11.03 22.05
C PHE A 102 31.77 10.07 20.96
N GLU A 103 33.02 9.64 21.08
CA GLU A 103 33.59 8.67 20.16
C GLU A 103 33.09 7.23 20.45
N VAL A 104 32.66 6.55 19.41
CA VAL A 104 32.19 5.14 19.48
C VAL A 104 33.12 4.26 18.65
N TYR A 105 33.71 3.26 19.25
CA TYR A 105 34.51 2.24 18.59
C TYR A 105 33.82 0.89 18.65
N GLY A 106 33.44 0.37 17.49
CA GLY A 106 32.91 -0.97 17.36
C GLY A 106 34.04 -1.98 17.08
N SER A 107 34.00 -3.13 17.71
CA SER A 107 34.92 -4.22 17.43
C SER A 107 34.21 -5.56 17.30
N ILE A 108 34.71 -6.40 16.41
CA ILE A 108 34.21 -7.75 16.19
C ILE A 108 35.40 -8.70 16.11
N VAL A 109 35.28 -9.90 16.70
CA VAL A 109 36.27 -10.96 16.55
C VAL A 109 35.74 -11.96 15.54
N PHE A 110 36.41 -12.06 14.40
CA PHE A 110 36.00 -12.95 13.34
C PHE A 110 37.22 -13.71 12.81
N GLY A 111 37.14 -15.08 12.77
CA GLY A 111 38.24 -15.90 12.32
C GLY A 111 39.54 -15.73 13.12
N GLY A 112 39.46 -15.41 14.43
CA GLY A 112 40.62 -15.16 15.29
C GLY A 112 41.27 -13.78 15.10
N ARG A 113 40.73 -12.90 14.26
CA ARG A 113 41.17 -11.51 14.07
C ARG A 113 40.20 -10.57 14.69
N LYS A 114 40.68 -9.57 15.46
CA LYS A 114 39.89 -8.45 15.96
C LYS A 114 39.91 -7.37 14.92
N LEU A 115 38.72 -7.03 14.40
CA LEU A 115 38.48 -5.88 13.56
C LEU A 115 37.88 -4.80 14.42
N SER A 116 38.38 -3.58 14.31
CA SER A 116 37.83 -2.43 15.03
C SER A 116 37.71 -1.24 14.09
N THR A 117 36.60 -0.52 14.20
CA THR A 117 36.32 0.70 13.41
C THR A 117 35.60 1.72 14.26
N MET A 118 35.71 2.98 13.90
CA MET A 118 34.90 4.05 14.47
C MET A 118 33.47 3.93 13.91
N LEU A 119 32.50 4.08 14.78
CA LEU A 119 31.09 4.06 14.47
C LEU A 119 30.47 5.41 14.85
N PHE A 120 29.33 5.72 14.24
CA PHE A 120 28.51 6.87 14.60
C PHE A 120 27.15 6.34 15.01
N PHE A 121 26.76 6.63 16.24
CA PHE A 121 25.44 6.26 16.76
C PHE A 121 24.51 7.46 16.65
N GLU A 122 23.28 7.16 16.28
CA GLU A 122 22.19 8.10 16.30
C GLU A 122 20.96 7.47 16.95
N ALA A 123 20.10 8.31 17.46
CA ALA A 123 18.81 7.91 17.99
C ALA A 123 17.71 8.76 17.38
N ILE A 124 16.54 8.18 17.21
CA ILE A 124 15.32 8.85 16.76
C ILE A 124 14.17 8.44 17.67
N PRO A 125 13.07 9.21 17.74
CA PRO A 125 11.88 8.79 18.47
C PRO A 125 11.36 7.44 17.93
N ASP A 126 10.94 6.56 18.83
CA ASP A 126 10.51 5.19 18.50
C ASP A 126 9.36 5.12 17.50
N SER A 127 8.54 6.19 17.43
CA SER A 127 7.44 6.31 16.45
C SER A 127 7.91 6.30 15.00
N PHE A 128 9.16 6.68 14.72
CA PHE A 128 9.74 6.75 13.39
C PHE A 128 10.53 5.49 12.99
N LEU A 129 10.63 4.50 13.88
CA LEU A 129 11.29 3.24 13.56
C LEU A 129 10.44 2.43 12.57
N ASP A 130 11.08 1.94 11.51
CA ASP A 130 10.47 1.04 10.52
C ASP A 130 10.35 -0.40 11.02
N ILE A 131 10.97 -0.73 12.14
CA ILE A 131 10.92 -2.02 12.80
C ILE A 131 10.64 -1.85 14.28
N GLN A 132 9.99 -2.84 14.90
CA GLN A 132 9.75 -2.88 16.36
C GLN A 132 10.41 -4.14 16.96
N PRO A 133 11.70 -4.08 17.26
CA PRO A 133 12.40 -5.22 17.86
C PRO A 133 11.94 -5.43 19.29
N LYS A 134 11.80 -6.69 19.71
CA LYS A 134 11.35 -7.06 21.04
C LYS A 134 12.29 -6.60 22.16
N GLU A 135 13.58 -6.40 21.86
CA GLU A 135 14.64 -6.06 22.80
C GLU A 135 15.20 -4.64 22.51
N TRP A 136 14.33 -3.66 22.27
CA TRP A 136 14.74 -2.28 21.95
C TRP A 136 14.84 -1.37 23.21
N ALA A 137 14.72 -1.87 24.39
CA ALA A 137 14.81 -1.07 25.60
C ALA A 137 16.23 -1.08 26.17
N TYR A 138 16.71 0.09 26.61
CA TYR A 138 17.94 0.26 27.38
C TYR A 138 17.66 0.92 28.72
N LYS A 139 18.27 0.42 29.78
CA LYS A 139 18.22 1.03 31.09
C LYS A 139 19.64 1.43 31.52
N ALA A 140 19.75 2.57 32.19
CA ALA A 140 21.03 3.04 32.67
C ALA A 140 21.72 1.98 33.58
N GLY A 141 22.88 1.52 33.14
CA GLY A 141 23.63 0.46 33.81
C GLY A 141 23.54 -0.90 33.14
N ASP A 142 22.78 -1.07 32.07
CA ASP A 142 22.82 -2.29 31.25
C ASP A 142 24.17 -2.39 30.52
N ASP A 143 24.79 -3.59 30.52
CA ASP A 143 26.05 -3.85 29.84
C ASP A 143 25.89 -4.07 28.33
N THR A 144 24.66 -4.21 27.85
CA THR A 144 24.35 -4.53 26.45
C THR A 144 23.55 -3.42 25.80
N ILE A 145 24.05 -2.90 24.67
CA ILE A 145 23.42 -1.86 23.88
C ILE A 145 22.67 -2.52 22.70
N PRO A 146 21.34 -2.40 22.60
CA PRO A 146 20.62 -2.86 21.40
C PRO A 146 20.90 -1.92 20.23
N ILE A 147 21.15 -2.49 19.06
CA ILE A 147 21.59 -1.77 17.87
C ILE A 147 20.71 -2.18 16.70
N ILE A 148 20.24 -1.21 15.92
CA ILE A 148 19.64 -1.40 14.61
C ILE A 148 20.65 -0.95 13.56
N LEU A 149 20.97 -1.83 12.61
CA LEU A 149 21.88 -1.52 11.53
C LEU A 149 21.13 -1.18 10.24
N PRO A 150 21.66 -0.27 9.42
CA PRO A 150 21.17 -0.11 8.05
C PRO A 150 21.39 -1.42 7.26
N ARG A 151 20.36 -1.87 6.51
CA ARG A 151 20.50 -3.06 5.66
C ARG A 151 21.56 -2.88 4.58
N ASN A 152 21.80 -1.67 4.14
CA ASN A 152 22.88 -1.31 3.24
C ASN A 152 24.28 -1.74 3.74
N TYR A 153 24.51 -1.70 5.06
CA TYR A 153 25.82 -2.11 5.62
C TYR A 153 26.05 -3.60 5.44
N LEU A 154 25.01 -4.42 5.56
CA LEU A 154 25.10 -5.85 5.28
C LEU A 154 25.40 -6.12 3.80
N ASN A 155 24.78 -5.36 2.90
CA ASN A 155 25.03 -5.45 1.47
C ASN A 155 26.45 -5.01 1.11
N LEU A 156 26.92 -3.91 1.66
CA LEU A 156 28.29 -3.43 1.48
C LEU A 156 29.31 -4.44 1.98
N TYR A 157 29.06 -5.06 3.13
CA TYR A 157 29.91 -6.14 3.63
C TYR A 157 29.92 -7.34 2.67
N ASN A 158 28.73 -7.86 2.31
CA ASN A 158 28.62 -9.08 1.53
C ASN A 158 29.12 -8.96 0.10
N PHE A 159 28.84 -7.84 -0.57
CA PHE A 159 29.17 -7.65 -1.99
C PHE A 159 30.41 -6.78 -2.24
N GLY A 160 30.78 -5.95 -1.28
CA GLY A 160 31.99 -5.11 -1.36
C GLY A 160 33.17 -5.70 -0.61
N PHE A 161 33.06 -5.80 0.72
CA PHE A 161 34.19 -6.11 1.58
C PHE A 161 34.52 -7.63 1.63
N SER A 162 33.54 -8.49 1.80
CA SER A 162 33.78 -9.94 1.99
C SER A 162 34.47 -10.58 0.77
N SER A 163 34.05 -10.16 -0.44
CA SER A 163 34.63 -10.69 -1.69
C SER A 163 36.08 -10.25 -1.89
N THR A 164 36.47 -9.04 -1.47
CA THR A 164 37.84 -8.51 -1.61
C THR A 164 38.79 -9.08 -0.56
N GLN A 165 38.29 -9.41 0.63
CA GLN A 165 39.09 -9.96 1.75
C GLN A 165 39.01 -11.47 1.91
N GLN A 166 38.34 -12.17 0.99
CA GLN A 166 38.12 -13.62 1.06
C GLN A 166 37.44 -14.07 2.37
N LEU A 167 36.50 -13.22 2.86
CA LEU A 167 35.70 -13.49 4.04
C LEU A 167 34.36 -14.12 3.63
N PRO A 168 33.75 -14.96 4.48
CA PRO A 168 32.42 -15.48 4.18
C PRO A 168 31.37 -14.41 4.19
N GLN A 169 30.36 -14.57 3.34
CA GLN A 169 29.15 -13.74 3.39
C GLN A 169 28.36 -14.04 4.67
N ILE A 170 27.72 -13.03 5.21
CA ILE A 170 27.02 -13.08 6.48
C ILE A 170 25.53 -12.79 6.24
N THR A 171 24.65 -13.60 6.86
CA THR A 171 23.22 -13.36 6.87
C THR A 171 22.81 -12.53 8.10
N GLU A 172 21.63 -11.94 8.06
CA GLU A 172 21.07 -11.19 9.20
C GLU A 172 21.04 -12.03 10.49
N ASP A 173 20.64 -13.31 10.38
CA ASP A 173 20.58 -14.21 11.54
C ASP A 173 21.95 -14.47 12.18
N ILE A 174 23.01 -14.46 11.38
CA ILE A 174 24.37 -14.61 11.87
C ILE A 174 24.78 -13.35 12.63
N ILE A 175 24.53 -12.15 12.06
CA ILE A 175 24.89 -10.87 12.72
C ILE A 175 24.15 -10.71 14.04
N LYS A 176 22.85 -11.04 14.11
CA LYS A 176 22.05 -10.97 15.34
C LYS A 176 22.57 -11.86 16.48
N ARG A 177 23.38 -12.87 16.16
CA ARG A 177 23.99 -13.79 17.13
C ARG A 177 25.40 -13.40 17.53
N ILE A 178 26.01 -12.47 16.81
CA ILE A 178 27.37 -12.00 17.09
C ILE A 178 27.28 -10.86 18.10
N GLU A 179 28.09 -10.97 19.15
CA GLU A 179 28.27 -9.88 20.10
C GLU A 179 29.36 -8.93 19.60
N LEU A 180 29.01 -7.65 19.52
CA LEU A 180 29.92 -6.58 19.13
C LEU A 180 30.54 -6.00 20.38
N GLY A 181 31.84 -5.79 20.42
CA GLY A 181 32.47 -4.99 21.47
C GLY A 181 32.31 -3.51 21.13
N ILE A 182 31.69 -2.75 22.03
CA ILE A 182 31.50 -1.28 21.87
C ILE A 182 32.31 -0.58 22.96
N THR A 183 33.18 0.31 22.52
CA THR A 183 33.94 1.18 23.45
C THR A 183 33.51 2.63 23.20
N LEU A 184 33.05 3.29 24.26
CA LEU A 184 32.70 4.72 24.28
C LEU A 184 33.86 5.49 24.89
N ARG A 185 34.16 6.65 24.30
CA ARG A 185 35.18 7.58 24.82
C ARG A 185 34.70 9.01 24.70
N GLY A 186 34.84 9.78 25.74
CA GLY A 186 34.54 11.21 25.79
C GLY A 186 34.52 11.71 27.21
N ASN A 187 34.59 13.00 27.42
CA ASN A 187 34.61 13.66 28.72
C ASN A 187 35.58 12.99 29.72
N GLU A 188 36.82 12.67 29.25
CA GLU A 188 37.86 11.97 30.02
C GLU A 188 37.44 10.59 30.57
N GLN A 189 36.28 10.07 30.14
CA GLN A 189 35.74 8.77 30.53
C GLN A 189 35.86 7.75 29.39
N ARG A 190 35.89 6.47 29.78
CA ARG A 190 35.82 5.34 28.88
C ARG A 190 34.89 4.30 29.45
N GLY A 191 34.04 3.75 28.58
CA GLY A 191 33.16 2.62 28.89
C GLY A 191 33.28 1.53 27.83
N ASP A 192 33.29 0.26 28.27
CA ASP A 192 33.27 -0.88 27.37
C ASP A 192 31.93 -1.63 27.56
N PHE A 193 31.22 -1.89 26.47
CA PHE A 193 29.87 -2.48 26.43
C PHE A 193 29.81 -3.60 25.40
N ALA A 194 28.83 -4.46 25.54
CA ALA A 194 28.44 -5.39 24.49
C ALA A 194 27.37 -4.75 23.59
N GLY A 195 27.56 -4.78 22.27
CA GLY A 195 26.54 -4.37 21.31
C GLY A 195 25.81 -5.60 20.76
N ARG A 196 24.49 -5.57 20.72
CA ARG A 196 23.66 -6.61 20.12
C ARG A 196 22.83 -6.05 18.98
N VAL A 197 22.97 -6.60 17.77
CA VAL A 197 22.12 -6.23 16.64
C VAL A 197 20.75 -6.89 16.82
N VAL A 198 19.73 -6.08 17.04
CA VAL A 198 18.33 -6.52 17.24
C VAL A 198 17.49 -6.43 15.99
N GLY A 199 17.93 -5.65 14.99
CA GLY A 199 17.22 -5.49 13.73
C GLY A 199 18.01 -4.79 12.64
N PHE A 200 17.39 -4.68 11.48
CA PHE A 200 17.92 -3.96 10.32
C PHE A 200 16.88 -2.98 9.81
N SER A 201 17.26 -1.71 9.65
CA SER A 201 16.42 -0.70 9.04
C SER A 201 16.65 -0.67 7.52
N ASP A 202 15.59 -0.62 6.77
CA ASP A 202 15.59 -0.38 5.32
C ASP A 202 15.44 1.10 4.99
N ARG A 203 15.00 1.88 5.97
CA ARG A 203 14.61 3.27 5.82
C ARG A 203 15.69 4.24 6.23
N ILE A 204 16.36 3.97 7.32
CA ILE A 204 17.34 4.87 7.93
C ILE A 204 18.74 4.37 7.67
N ASN A 205 19.59 5.23 7.10
CA ASN A 205 20.92 4.86 6.64
C ASN A 205 22.02 5.17 7.68
N THR A 206 21.69 5.02 8.96
CA THR A 206 22.62 5.20 10.08
C THR A 206 22.44 4.10 11.14
N ILE A 207 23.41 3.95 12.03
CA ILE A 207 23.36 2.98 13.13
C ILE A 207 22.51 3.58 14.25
N LEU A 208 21.35 2.95 14.51
CA LEU A 208 20.44 3.43 15.54
C LEU A 208 20.66 2.70 16.85
N VAL A 209 20.51 3.47 17.93
CA VAL A 209 20.45 3.02 19.33
C VAL A 209 19.21 3.63 19.99
N PRO A 210 18.71 3.06 21.09
CA PRO A 210 17.55 3.64 21.79
C PRO A 210 17.81 5.08 22.25
N MET A 211 16.79 5.93 22.20
CA MET A 211 16.88 7.30 22.68
C MET A 211 17.34 7.37 24.13
N THR A 212 16.81 6.49 24.98
CA THR A 212 17.20 6.39 26.40
C THR A 212 18.68 6.05 26.61
N PHE A 213 19.29 5.28 25.69
CA PHE A 213 20.74 5.06 25.72
C PHE A 213 21.47 6.31 25.28
N MET A 214 21.04 6.98 24.23
CA MET A 214 21.70 8.14 23.68
C MET A 214 21.72 9.30 24.70
N GLU A 215 20.58 9.60 25.31
CA GLU A 215 20.49 10.62 26.36
C GLU A 215 21.44 10.31 27.53
N TRP A 216 21.40 9.08 28.06
CA TRP A 216 22.31 8.67 29.12
C TRP A 216 23.78 8.73 28.73
N ALA A 217 24.12 8.35 27.49
CA ALA A 217 25.49 8.30 27.02
C ALA A 217 26.03 9.71 26.72
N ASN A 218 25.23 10.60 26.13
CA ASN A 218 25.59 11.99 25.90
C ASN A 218 25.79 12.74 27.22
N GLU A 219 24.92 12.56 28.22
CA GLU A 219 25.09 13.15 29.54
C GLU A 219 26.41 12.72 30.22
N ARG A 220 26.85 11.46 29.98
CA ARG A 220 28.01 10.89 30.68
C ARG A 220 29.31 11.06 29.91
N TYR A 221 29.31 10.87 28.62
CA TYR A 221 30.52 10.87 27.75
C TYR A 221 30.55 12.04 26.79
N GLY A 222 29.44 12.77 26.58
CA GLY A 222 29.38 13.92 25.68
C GLY A 222 30.20 15.09 26.19
N GLU A 223 30.77 15.86 25.29
CA GLU A 223 31.29 17.18 25.59
C GLU A 223 30.09 18.14 25.63
N ALA A 224 30.10 19.14 26.53
CA ALA A 224 28.97 20.07 26.66
C ALA A 224 28.80 20.86 25.33
N GLY A 225 27.85 20.41 24.54
CA GLY A 225 27.44 20.99 23.25
C GLY A 225 25.99 21.48 23.28
N ASP A 226 25.59 22.23 22.27
CA ASP A 226 24.18 22.58 22.09
C ASP A 226 23.38 21.34 21.63
N GLU A 227 22.28 21.05 22.31
CA GLU A 227 21.33 19.95 22.00
C GLU A 227 20.56 20.16 20.66
N GLU A 228 21.16 20.82 19.70
CA GLU A 228 20.49 21.13 18.43
C GLU A 228 20.66 19.97 17.46
N ALA A 229 19.54 19.54 16.87
CA ALA A 229 19.54 18.44 15.90
C ALA A 229 20.16 18.84 14.56
N THR A 230 21.03 18.00 14.03
CA THR A 230 21.63 18.20 12.70
C THR A 230 20.73 17.70 11.57
N ARG A 231 19.81 16.80 11.89
CA ARG A 231 18.87 16.17 10.96
C ARG A 231 17.50 16.02 11.60
N LEU A 232 16.47 16.16 10.79
CA LEU A 232 15.09 15.89 11.19
C LEU A 232 14.51 14.76 10.34
N ILE A 233 13.62 13.96 10.95
CA ILE A 233 12.79 13.03 10.22
C ILE A 233 11.35 13.55 10.27
N ILE A 234 10.73 13.72 9.11
CA ILE A 234 9.36 14.20 9.00
C ILE A 234 8.47 13.13 8.37
N GLU A 235 7.29 12.98 8.90
CA GLU A 235 6.23 12.16 8.32
C GLU A 235 5.32 13.05 7.48
N VAL A 236 5.12 12.68 6.22
CA VAL A 236 4.32 13.45 5.26
C VAL A 236 3.31 12.54 4.57
N GLU A 237 2.11 13.05 4.27
CA GLU A 237 1.10 12.27 3.54
C GLU A 237 1.48 12.04 2.08
N ASN A 238 2.18 12.98 1.48
CA ASN A 238 2.60 12.93 0.08
C ASN A 238 3.98 13.56 -0.12
N PRO A 239 5.05 12.76 -0.25
CA PRO A 239 6.40 13.26 -0.48
C PRO A 239 6.59 14.08 -1.77
N SER A 240 5.63 14.03 -2.69
CA SER A 240 5.63 14.77 -3.95
C SER A 240 4.68 15.96 -3.96
N ASP A 241 4.22 16.39 -2.78
CA ASP A 241 3.36 17.58 -2.66
C ASP A 241 4.13 18.83 -3.14
N PRO A 242 3.60 19.59 -4.09
CA PRO A 242 4.22 20.83 -4.53
C PRO A 242 4.44 21.85 -3.41
N ALA A 243 3.57 21.89 -2.39
CA ALA A 243 3.71 22.78 -1.24
C ALA A 243 4.90 22.37 -0.36
N LEU A 244 5.05 21.06 -0.10
CA LEU A 244 6.23 20.51 0.60
C LEU A 244 7.53 20.86 -0.13
N VAL A 245 7.58 20.59 -1.45
CA VAL A 245 8.79 20.88 -2.25
C VAL A 245 9.11 22.37 -2.22
N ALA A 246 8.12 23.24 -2.40
CA ALA A 246 8.32 24.69 -2.36
C ALA A 246 8.80 25.19 -0.98
N PHE A 247 8.29 24.59 0.11
CA PHE A 247 8.71 24.91 1.48
C PHE A 247 10.16 24.50 1.73
N LEU A 248 10.54 23.28 1.33
CA LEU A 248 11.92 22.78 1.47
C LEU A 248 12.89 23.63 0.68
N ASP A 249 12.55 23.99 -0.56
CA ASP A 249 13.38 24.85 -1.40
C ASP A 249 13.49 26.29 -0.83
N ALA A 250 12.39 26.84 -0.29
CA ALA A 250 12.38 28.19 0.29
C ALA A 250 13.26 28.31 1.53
N ASN A 251 13.29 27.26 2.38
CA ASN A 251 14.13 27.17 3.57
C ASN A 251 15.51 26.59 3.29
N ASN A 252 15.82 26.30 2.03
CA ASN A 252 17.09 25.71 1.61
C ASN A 252 17.40 24.41 2.36
N TYR A 253 16.38 23.56 2.56
CA TYR A 253 16.53 22.23 3.15
C TYR A 253 16.83 21.19 2.09
N GLU A 254 17.75 20.28 2.39
CA GLU A 254 18.05 19.13 1.56
C GLU A 254 17.36 17.88 2.12
N VAL A 255 16.87 17.03 1.24
CA VAL A 255 16.30 15.72 1.60
C VAL A 255 17.34 14.65 1.30
N GLU A 256 17.81 13.95 2.35
CA GLU A 256 18.82 12.90 2.23
C GLU A 256 18.31 11.73 1.37
N ASN A 257 17.08 11.31 1.63
CA ASN A 257 16.38 10.31 0.83
C ASN A 257 15.41 11.02 -0.12
N LYS A 258 15.92 11.64 -1.19
CA LYS A 258 15.01 12.14 -2.26
C LYS A 258 14.06 11.01 -2.62
N PRO A 259 12.74 11.27 -2.71
CA PRO A 259 11.77 10.25 -3.10
C PRO A 259 12.32 9.54 -4.31
N SER A 260 12.64 8.24 -4.17
CA SER A 260 13.26 7.49 -5.26
C SER A 260 12.30 7.52 -6.44
N GLU A 261 12.80 7.33 -7.65
CA GLU A 261 11.92 7.23 -8.84
C GLU A 261 10.81 6.19 -8.63
N SER A 262 11.03 5.20 -7.75
CA SER A 262 10.03 4.23 -7.32
C SER A 262 8.87 4.84 -6.52
N SER A 263 9.08 5.82 -5.65
CA SER A 263 8.00 6.51 -4.90
C SER A 263 7.10 7.31 -5.86
N LYS A 264 7.70 7.99 -6.83
CA LYS A 264 6.97 8.70 -7.90
C LYS A 264 6.18 7.73 -8.77
N ALA A 265 6.79 6.61 -9.15
CA ALA A 265 6.13 5.57 -9.93
C ALA A 265 4.92 4.99 -9.20
N MET A 266 4.99 4.84 -7.88
CA MET A 266 3.89 4.31 -7.09
C MET A 266 2.75 5.30 -6.90
N PHE A 267 3.05 6.57 -6.69
CA PHE A 267 2.00 7.61 -6.70
C PHE A 267 1.25 7.60 -8.03
N ILE A 268 1.98 7.55 -9.15
CA ILE A 268 1.39 7.44 -10.49
C ILE A 268 0.53 6.17 -10.59
N LEU A 269 1.02 5.03 -10.09
CA LEU A 269 0.28 3.78 -10.08
C LEU A 269 -1.04 3.88 -9.28
N LYS A 270 -1.00 4.49 -8.08
CA LYS A 270 -2.19 4.74 -7.26
C LYS A 270 -3.22 5.58 -8.03
N VAL A 271 -2.78 6.66 -8.65
CA VAL A 271 -3.64 7.52 -9.48
C VAL A 271 -4.22 6.73 -10.66
N CYS A 272 -3.42 5.93 -11.36
CA CYS A 272 -3.90 5.07 -12.46
C CYS A 272 -4.97 4.08 -12.00
N VAL A 273 -4.79 3.42 -10.84
CA VAL A 273 -5.79 2.49 -10.27
C VAL A 273 -7.10 3.22 -9.97
N VAL A 274 -7.05 4.41 -9.37
CA VAL A 274 -8.25 5.21 -9.11
C VAL A 274 -8.97 5.56 -10.42
N ILE A 275 -8.24 5.99 -11.45
CA ILE A 275 -8.81 6.29 -12.77
C ILE A 275 -9.49 5.05 -13.37
N ILE A 276 -8.83 3.88 -13.32
CA ILE A 276 -9.39 2.61 -13.80
C ILE A 276 -10.70 2.28 -13.10
N ILE A 277 -10.76 2.43 -11.77
CA ILE A 277 -11.98 2.20 -10.99
C ILE A 277 -13.08 3.18 -11.41
N CYS A 278 -12.78 4.47 -11.57
CA CYS A 278 -13.74 5.47 -12.03
C CYS A 278 -14.31 5.14 -13.42
N ILE A 279 -13.46 4.75 -14.36
CA ILE A 279 -13.88 4.31 -15.70
C ILE A 279 -14.79 3.09 -15.59
N GLY A 280 -14.42 2.09 -14.78
CA GLY A 280 -15.24 0.90 -14.55
C GLY A 280 -16.62 1.22 -13.98
N VAL A 281 -16.73 2.16 -13.05
CA VAL A 281 -18.00 2.63 -12.49
C VAL A 281 -18.86 3.29 -13.57
N ILE A 282 -18.27 4.15 -14.42
CA ILE A 282 -19.00 4.80 -15.53
C ILE A 282 -19.55 3.75 -16.49
N PHE A 283 -18.75 2.77 -16.91
CA PHE A 283 -19.21 1.68 -17.79
C PHE A 283 -20.32 0.85 -17.15
N SER A 284 -20.26 0.62 -15.85
CA SER A 284 -21.29 -0.13 -15.11
C SER A 284 -22.61 0.64 -15.03
N ILE A 285 -22.57 1.93 -14.79
CA ILE A 285 -23.76 2.79 -14.80
C ILE A 285 -24.39 2.77 -16.19
N LEU A 286 -23.57 2.96 -17.24
CA LEU A 286 -24.04 2.92 -18.62
C LEU A 286 -24.68 1.57 -18.96
N SER A 287 -24.07 0.47 -18.54
CA SER A 287 -24.61 -0.89 -18.73
C SER A 287 -25.98 -1.09 -18.05
N ILE A 288 -26.16 -0.58 -16.83
CA ILE A 288 -27.44 -0.62 -16.12
C ILE A 288 -28.52 0.15 -16.90
N ILE A 289 -28.18 1.31 -17.45
CA ILE A 289 -29.12 2.11 -18.26
C ILE A 289 -29.49 1.35 -19.55
N ILE A 290 -28.52 0.77 -20.25
CA ILE A 290 -28.76 -0.03 -21.47
C ILE A 290 -29.66 -1.22 -21.17
N LEU A 291 -29.38 -1.97 -20.09
CA LEU A 291 -30.22 -3.11 -19.67
C LEU A 291 -31.67 -2.66 -19.37
N THR A 292 -31.81 -1.59 -18.60
CA THR A 292 -33.14 -1.04 -18.24
C THR A 292 -33.92 -0.66 -19.51
N LEU A 293 -33.27 0.01 -20.46
CA LEU A 293 -33.88 0.40 -21.73
C LEU A 293 -34.25 -0.83 -22.57
N SER A 294 -33.37 -1.80 -22.69
CA SER A 294 -33.62 -3.06 -23.42
C SER A 294 -34.80 -3.83 -22.85
N ILE A 295 -34.89 -3.96 -21.52
CA ILE A 295 -36.03 -4.58 -20.86
C ILE A 295 -37.30 -3.79 -21.10
N TYR A 296 -37.25 -2.46 -21.01
CA TYR A 296 -38.39 -1.60 -21.27
C TYR A 296 -38.95 -1.80 -22.69
N LEU A 297 -38.08 -1.77 -23.70
CA LEU A 297 -38.45 -1.99 -25.12
C LEU A 297 -39.02 -3.40 -25.33
N LEU A 298 -38.42 -4.41 -24.69
CA LEU A 298 -38.92 -5.80 -24.75
C LEU A 298 -40.31 -5.95 -24.16
N LEU A 299 -40.62 -5.31 -23.02
CA LEU A 299 -41.92 -5.28 -22.40
C LEU A 299 -42.92 -4.53 -23.29
N GLN A 300 -42.57 -3.40 -23.87
CA GLN A 300 -43.39 -2.64 -24.80
C GLN A 300 -43.79 -3.47 -26.06
N LYS A 301 -42.82 -4.14 -26.69
CA LYS A 301 -43.07 -5.01 -27.85
C LYS A 301 -44.03 -6.18 -27.53
N ASN A 302 -44.13 -6.57 -26.27
CA ASN A 302 -44.96 -7.70 -25.82
C ASN A 302 -46.18 -7.26 -24.97
N ILE A 303 -46.48 -5.97 -24.92
CA ILE A 303 -47.50 -5.44 -23.98
C ILE A 303 -48.85 -6.14 -24.13
N VAL A 304 -49.37 -6.32 -25.35
CA VAL A 304 -50.64 -6.96 -25.63
C VAL A 304 -50.65 -8.42 -25.14
N LYS A 305 -49.52 -9.13 -25.32
CA LYS A 305 -49.42 -10.53 -24.83
C LYS A 305 -49.37 -10.63 -23.33
N LEU A 306 -48.69 -9.66 -22.68
CA LEU A 306 -48.60 -9.56 -21.22
C LEU A 306 -49.96 -9.22 -20.61
N GLU A 307 -50.72 -8.30 -21.26
CA GLU A 307 -52.09 -7.97 -20.89
C GLU A 307 -53.01 -9.19 -21.02
N ASN A 308 -52.94 -9.91 -22.13
CA ASN A 308 -53.73 -11.13 -22.34
C ASN A 308 -53.44 -12.22 -21.29
N LEU A 309 -52.17 -12.39 -20.89
CA LEU A 309 -51.78 -13.31 -19.83
C LEU A 309 -52.38 -12.90 -18.47
N ILE A 310 -52.39 -11.60 -18.18
CA ILE A 310 -53.01 -11.08 -16.94
C ILE A 310 -54.50 -11.26 -16.98
N LEU A 311 -55.17 -11.05 -18.13
CA LEU A 311 -56.63 -11.28 -18.32
C LEU A 311 -57.02 -12.74 -18.14
N ILE A 312 -56.18 -13.68 -18.55
CA ILE A 312 -56.40 -15.12 -18.35
C ILE A 312 -56.18 -15.55 -16.88
N GLY A 313 -55.77 -14.61 -15.99
CA GLY A 313 -55.65 -14.85 -14.56
C GLY A 313 -54.24 -15.12 -14.05
N TYR A 314 -53.18 -14.87 -14.87
CA TYR A 314 -51.79 -14.94 -14.38
C TYR A 314 -51.45 -13.75 -13.50
N THR A 315 -50.87 -14.00 -12.34
CA THR A 315 -50.41 -12.94 -11.43
C THR A 315 -49.25 -12.18 -12.04
N PRO A 316 -49.11 -10.86 -11.81
CA PRO A 316 -47.98 -10.05 -12.32
C PRO A 316 -46.60 -10.62 -11.98
N LYS A 317 -46.45 -11.23 -10.79
CA LYS A 317 -45.19 -11.89 -10.38
C LYS A 317 -44.83 -13.10 -11.26
N ARG A 318 -45.83 -13.90 -11.68
CA ARG A 318 -45.60 -15.03 -12.59
C ARG A 318 -45.25 -14.57 -14.00
N VAL A 319 -45.81 -13.47 -14.44
CA VAL A 319 -45.50 -12.84 -15.74
C VAL A 319 -44.11 -12.23 -15.75
N ALA A 320 -43.64 -11.68 -14.62
CA ALA A 320 -42.28 -11.12 -14.46
C ALA A 320 -41.19 -12.20 -14.40
N LEU A 321 -41.51 -13.41 -13.95
CA LEU A 321 -40.54 -14.45 -13.62
C LEU A 321 -39.56 -14.81 -14.76
N PRO A 322 -40.00 -14.99 -16.04
CA PRO A 322 -39.07 -15.29 -17.14
C PRO A 322 -38.05 -14.15 -17.40
N TYR A 323 -38.48 -12.91 -17.27
CA TYR A 323 -37.59 -11.74 -17.45
C TYR A 323 -36.57 -11.65 -16.31
N ASN A 324 -37.03 -11.84 -15.08
CA ASN A 324 -36.14 -11.88 -13.91
C ASN A 324 -35.15 -13.04 -14.00
N LEU A 325 -35.58 -14.23 -14.48
CA LEU A 325 -34.69 -15.37 -14.65
C LEU A 325 -33.62 -15.10 -15.75
N MET A 326 -34.03 -14.47 -16.85
CA MET A 326 -33.12 -14.12 -17.94
C MET A 326 -32.04 -13.13 -17.45
N THR A 327 -32.43 -12.06 -16.75
CA THR A 327 -31.49 -11.10 -16.19
C THR A 327 -30.58 -11.71 -15.13
N LEU A 328 -31.10 -12.62 -14.31
CA LEU A 328 -30.30 -13.38 -13.33
C LEU A 328 -29.20 -14.19 -14.02
N ILE A 329 -29.60 -15.00 -15.03
CA ILE A 329 -28.64 -15.85 -15.76
C ILE A 329 -27.57 -15.00 -16.45
N LEU A 330 -27.95 -13.89 -17.10
CA LEU A 330 -26.99 -12.99 -17.75
C LEU A 330 -26.00 -12.39 -16.77
N ASN A 331 -26.47 -11.82 -15.65
CA ASN A 331 -25.58 -11.18 -14.68
C ASN A 331 -24.67 -12.20 -13.97
N VAL A 332 -25.18 -13.40 -13.64
CA VAL A 332 -24.34 -14.47 -13.08
C VAL A 332 -23.30 -14.96 -14.09
N SER A 333 -23.65 -15.11 -15.36
CA SER A 333 -22.70 -15.49 -16.41
C SER A 333 -21.60 -14.42 -16.58
N ILE A 334 -21.96 -13.14 -16.55
CA ILE A 334 -21.02 -12.01 -16.61
C ILE A 334 -20.05 -12.06 -15.42
N LEU A 335 -20.56 -12.25 -14.21
CA LEU A 335 -19.72 -12.37 -13.01
C LEU A 335 -18.70 -13.51 -13.15
N ILE A 336 -19.17 -14.71 -13.54
CA ILE A 336 -18.28 -15.87 -13.69
C ILE A 336 -17.20 -15.60 -14.73
N ILE A 337 -17.56 -15.06 -15.91
CA ILE A 337 -16.59 -14.78 -16.98
C ILE A 337 -15.61 -13.69 -16.52
N SER A 338 -16.08 -12.61 -15.88
CA SER A 338 -15.24 -11.55 -15.37
C SER A 338 -14.23 -12.07 -14.33
N LEU A 339 -14.68 -12.92 -13.39
CA LEU A 339 -13.79 -13.55 -12.41
C LEU A 339 -12.73 -14.44 -13.06
N VAL A 340 -13.11 -15.22 -14.07
CA VAL A 340 -12.14 -16.06 -14.82
C VAL A 340 -11.09 -15.17 -15.51
N VAL A 341 -11.53 -14.10 -16.17
CA VAL A 341 -10.61 -13.14 -16.83
C VAL A 341 -9.65 -12.53 -15.82
N ILE A 342 -10.15 -12.10 -14.66
CA ILE A 342 -9.32 -11.52 -13.59
C ILE A 342 -8.32 -12.53 -13.04
N CYS A 343 -8.73 -13.77 -12.78
CA CYS A 343 -7.82 -14.81 -12.31
C CYS A 343 -6.70 -15.12 -13.32
N ILE A 344 -7.00 -15.09 -14.61
CA ILE A 344 -5.98 -15.26 -15.66
C ILE A 344 -5.05 -14.06 -15.69
N ALA A 345 -5.59 -12.84 -15.71
CA ALA A 345 -4.82 -11.61 -15.71
C ALA A 345 -3.90 -11.52 -14.48
N GLN A 346 -4.42 -11.85 -13.29
CA GLN A 346 -3.68 -11.86 -12.04
C GLN A 346 -2.43 -12.77 -12.11
N ARG A 347 -2.59 -13.98 -12.63
CA ARG A 347 -1.45 -14.90 -12.80
C ARG A 347 -0.36 -14.33 -13.72
N LEU A 348 -0.77 -13.60 -14.75
CA LEU A 348 0.17 -13.01 -15.71
C LEU A 348 0.94 -11.84 -15.10
N TYR A 349 0.25 -10.86 -14.47
CA TYR A 349 0.96 -9.68 -13.96
C TYR A 349 1.69 -9.93 -12.64
N MET A 350 1.21 -10.87 -11.79
CA MET A 350 1.93 -11.21 -10.55
C MET A 350 3.31 -11.80 -10.80
N GLY A 351 3.48 -12.56 -11.88
CA GLY A 351 4.80 -13.05 -12.29
C GLY A 351 5.79 -11.91 -12.58
N TYR A 352 5.34 -10.81 -13.17
CA TYR A 352 6.17 -9.62 -13.41
C TYR A 352 6.43 -8.83 -12.13
N ILE A 353 5.41 -8.65 -11.29
CA ILE A 353 5.54 -7.89 -10.03
C ILE A 353 6.49 -8.61 -9.06
N SER A 354 6.40 -9.94 -8.92
CA SER A 354 7.30 -10.71 -8.05
C SER A 354 8.76 -10.64 -8.49
N GLN A 355 9.02 -10.60 -9.81
CA GLN A 355 10.38 -10.38 -10.34
C GLN A 355 10.92 -8.98 -10.05
N LEU A 356 10.07 -7.95 -10.11
CA LEU A 356 10.45 -6.56 -9.81
C LEU A 356 10.62 -6.31 -8.32
N ALA A 357 9.77 -6.92 -7.50
CA ALA A 357 9.76 -6.73 -6.04
C ALA A 357 10.80 -7.61 -5.31
N GLY A 358 11.37 -8.64 -5.98
CA GLY A 358 12.34 -9.54 -5.38
C GLY A 358 11.80 -10.41 -4.23
N CYS A 359 10.48 -10.49 -4.05
CA CYS A 359 9.82 -11.26 -3.00
C CYS A 359 8.60 -12.02 -3.55
N GLU A 360 8.29 -13.17 -2.94
CA GLU A 360 7.07 -13.92 -3.24
C GLU A 360 5.86 -13.22 -2.60
N LEU A 361 5.07 -12.56 -3.43
CA LEU A 361 3.83 -11.90 -3.01
C LEU A 361 2.69 -12.92 -3.00
N SER A 362 2.11 -13.14 -1.82
CA SER A 362 0.89 -13.93 -1.67
C SER A 362 -0.32 -13.10 -2.12
N SER A 363 -0.90 -13.47 -3.24
CA SER A 363 -2.07 -12.80 -3.82
C SER A 363 -3.29 -13.70 -3.77
N SER A 364 -4.42 -13.16 -3.32
CA SER A 364 -5.69 -13.88 -3.21
C SER A 364 -6.79 -13.14 -3.98
N PRO A 365 -7.57 -13.83 -4.83
CA PRO A 365 -8.67 -13.22 -5.58
C PRO A 365 -9.91 -12.90 -4.73
N ILE A 366 -9.85 -13.05 -3.42
CA ILE A 366 -10.99 -12.89 -2.50
C ILE A 366 -11.61 -11.49 -2.61
N ALA A 367 -10.79 -10.45 -2.73
CA ALA A 367 -11.27 -9.06 -2.83
C ALA A 367 -12.16 -8.87 -4.07
N ALA A 368 -11.70 -9.32 -5.25
CA ALA A 368 -12.50 -9.26 -6.48
C ALA A 368 -13.77 -10.12 -6.38
N VAL A 369 -13.72 -11.30 -5.78
CA VAL A 369 -14.89 -12.17 -5.59
C VAL A 369 -15.94 -11.49 -4.72
N VAL A 370 -15.56 -10.95 -3.56
CA VAL A 370 -16.48 -10.27 -2.63
C VAL A 370 -17.14 -9.07 -3.30
N VAL A 371 -16.34 -8.18 -3.89
CA VAL A 371 -16.87 -6.99 -4.56
C VAL A 371 -17.75 -7.39 -5.75
N GLY A 372 -17.34 -8.37 -6.55
CA GLY A 372 -18.10 -8.89 -7.68
C GLY A 372 -19.46 -9.44 -7.29
N VAL A 373 -19.54 -10.24 -6.23
CA VAL A 373 -20.78 -10.79 -5.72
C VAL A 373 -21.72 -9.70 -5.20
N VAL A 374 -21.18 -8.76 -4.39
CA VAL A 374 -21.98 -7.66 -3.84
C VAL A 374 -22.53 -6.78 -4.95
N PHE A 375 -21.69 -6.42 -5.92
CA PHE A 375 -22.08 -5.59 -7.05
C PHE A 375 -23.14 -6.29 -7.93
N THR A 376 -22.93 -7.55 -8.27
CA THR A 376 -23.88 -8.35 -9.05
C THR A 376 -25.22 -8.47 -8.33
N ALA A 377 -25.22 -8.72 -7.02
CA ALA A 377 -26.45 -8.76 -6.22
C ALA A 377 -27.21 -7.44 -6.27
N ALA A 378 -26.51 -6.30 -6.13
CA ALA A 378 -27.11 -4.98 -6.23
C ALA A 378 -27.75 -4.73 -7.61
N VAL A 379 -27.05 -5.08 -8.70
CA VAL A 379 -27.56 -4.95 -10.08
C VAL A 379 -28.80 -5.85 -10.30
N ILE A 380 -28.78 -7.09 -9.83
CA ILE A 380 -29.93 -8.01 -9.93
C ILE A 380 -31.14 -7.46 -9.17
N LEU A 381 -30.98 -6.99 -7.94
CA LEU A 381 -32.05 -6.42 -7.14
C LEU A 381 -32.66 -5.17 -7.81
N PHE A 382 -31.82 -4.32 -8.36
CA PHE A 382 -32.25 -3.13 -9.09
C PHE A 382 -33.07 -3.51 -10.33
N ASN A 383 -32.58 -4.45 -11.14
CA ASN A 383 -33.29 -4.94 -12.33
C ASN A 383 -34.63 -5.60 -11.97
N PHE A 384 -34.66 -6.42 -10.92
CA PHE A 384 -35.91 -7.04 -10.45
C PHE A 384 -36.93 -6.00 -10.01
N SER A 385 -36.47 -4.93 -9.33
CA SER A 385 -37.34 -3.84 -8.92
C SER A 385 -38.00 -3.13 -10.12
N ILE A 386 -37.20 -2.83 -11.15
CA ILE A 386 -37.69 -2.16 -12.37
C ILE A 386 -38.68 -3.04 -13.14
N ILE A 387 -38.32 -4.32 -13.38
CA ILE A 387 -39.18 -5.28 -14.09
C ILE A 387 -40.50 -5.43 -13.38
N ASN A 388 -40.48 -5.67 -12.08
CA ASN A 388 -41.69 -5.89 -11.27
C ASN A 388 -42.56 -4.63 -11.21
N ARG A 389 -41.98 -3.42 -11.07
CA ARG A 389 -42.74 -2.16 -11.11
C ARG A 389 -43.42 -1.97 -12.45
N LYS A 390 -42.72 -2.18 -13.55
CA LYS A 390 -43.25 -1.97 -14.88
C LYS A 390 -44.41 -2.93 -15.21
N ILE A 391 -44.28 -4.21 -14.86
CA ILE A 391 -45.33 -5.20 -15.07
C ILE A 391 -46.53 -4.92 -14.15
N LYS A 392 -46.31 -4.42 -12.93
CA LYS A 392 -47.38 -4.01 -12.04
C LYS A 392 -48.14 -2.79 -12.57
N ASP A 393 -47.43 -1.85 -13.20
CA ASP A 393 -48.03 -0.64 -13.83
C ASP A 393 -48.93 -1.05 -15.02
N ILE A 394 -48.50 -2.03 -15.83
CA ILE A 394 -49.33 -2.60 -16.90
C ILE A 394 -50.59 -3.22 -16.32
N SER A 395 -50.49 -3.92 -15.17
CA SER A 395 -51.64 -4.53 -14.48
C SER A 395 -52.56 -3.50 -13.82
N ARG A 396 -52.07 -2.28 -13.48
CA ARG A 396 -52.86 -1.24 -12.80
C ARG A 396 -53.59 -0.29 -13.76
N LYS A 397 -53.13 -0.17 -15.00
CA LYS A 397 -53.73 0.74 -16.00
C LYS A 397 -55.13 0.27 -16.51
N ARG A 398 -55.64 -0.74 -15.88
CA ARG A 398 -57.02 -1.22 -16.01
C ARG A 398 -57.66 -1.46 -14.62
#